data_31a32378fdbc5a7651d00a9e6373036e
#
_entry.id   31a32378fdbc5a7651d00a9e6373036e
#
_cell.length_a   1.000
_cell.length_b   1.000
_cell.length_c   1.000
_cell.angle_alpha   90.00
_cell.angle_beta   90.00
_cell.angle_gamma   90.00
#
_symmetry.space_group_name_H-M   'P 1'
#
loop_
_entity.id
_entity.type
_entity.pdbx_description
1 polymer ?
#
loop_
_entity_poly.entity_id
_entity_poly.type
_entity_poly.pdbx_seq_one_letter_code
_entity_poly.pdbx_strand_id
1 'polypeptide(L)'
;RFGFNGYSALTWYKGEDPRPDYYRKLPSYYGDRLERRMMLNNFADANDLTRPFSDVDLETDRMKVVEYTRNWDGYIDFDGLIQDNMIGEENATYGDGHRSVAMIEERHTDQIDYNFAAQLGHVFRGGSKITVGLRARVNRTEYYSTVKDLLGGDYWLDVDKFAERDFGDNVESYQNNMAYYKKYGHAQAVKEGDKYGYDYYAHVRQGQ
;
A
#
# COMPACT_ATOMS: atom_id res chain seq x y z
N ARG A 1 -14.70 -26.78 3.93
CA ARG A 1 -13.43 -26.57 3.24
C ARG A 1 -12.74 -25.36 3.83
N PHE A 2 -11.49 -25.49 4.15
CA PHE A 2 -10.62 -24.40 4.60
C PHE A 2 -9.66 -24.08 3.47
N GLY A 3 -9.50 -22.81 3.15
CA GLY A 3 -8.56 -22.32 2.15
C GLY A 3 -7.76 -21.16 2.73
N PHE A 4 -6.44 -21.22 2.56
CA PHE A 4 -5.51 -20.19 2.90
C PHE A 4 -4.80 -19.73 1.62
N ASN A 5 -4.66 -18.43 1.44
CA ASN A 5 -3.84 -17.85 0.38
C ASN A 5 -3.16 -16.62 0.94
N GLY A 6 -1.85 -16.55 0.78
CA GLY A 6 -1.04 -15.43 1.25
C GLY A 6 0.11 -15.13 0.29
N TYR A 7 0.55 -13.90 0.26
CA TYR A 7 1.74 -13.47 -0.47
C TYR A 7 2.46 -12.35 0.28
N SER A 8 3.77 -12.33 0.16
CA SER A 8 4.60 -11.26 0.71
C SER A 8 4.65 -10.08 -0.25
N ALA A 9 4.60 -8.87 0.28
CA ALA A 9 4.71 -7.63 -0.47
C ALA A 9 5.57 -6.63 0.29
N LEU A 10 6.37 -5.86 -0.44
CA LEU A 10 7.06 -4.71 0.11
C LEU A 10 6.07 -3.55 0.22
N THR A 11 5.99 -2.92 1.38
CA THR A 11 5.24 -1.69 1.61
C THR A 11 6.15 -0.61 2.17
N TRP A 12 5.86 0.65 1.84
CA TRP A 12 6.63 1.81 2.31
C TRP A 12 5.67 2.97 2.60
N TYR A 13 6.13 3.88 3.41
CA TYR A 13 5.31 4.96 3.93
C TYR A 13 5.87 6.35 3.58
N LYS A 14 7.20 6.50 3.57
CA LYS A 14 7.88 7.74 3.17
C LYS A 14 8.88 7.46 2.05
N GLY A 15 9.28 8.53 1.37
CA GLY A 15 10.25 8.46 0.31
C GLY A 15 9.68 8.08 -1.06
N GLU A 16 10.56 7.83 -1.99
CA GLU A 16 10.22 7.36 -3.33
C GLU A 16 9.88 5.86 -3.30
N ASP A 17 9.04 5.43 -4.23
CA ASP A 17 8.74 4.02 -4.44
C ASP A 17 10.07 3.24 -4.64
N PRO A 18 10.41 2.29 -3.77
CA PRO A 18 11.69 1.58 -3.84
C PRO A 18 11.80 0.61 -5.02
N ARG A 19 10.69 0.28 -5.67
CA ARG A 19 10.66 -0.69 -6.77
C ARG A 19 11.41 -0.15 -8.00
N PRO A 20 12.23 -0.98 -8.64
CA PRO A 20 12.98 -0.55 -9.83
C PRO A 20 12.07 -0.30 -11.04
N ASP A 21 10.92 -0.95 -11.12
CA ASP A 21 9.92 -0.79 -12.18
C ASP A 21 8.94 0.37 -11.94
N TYR A 22 9.15 1.14 -10.87
CA TYR A 22 8.33 2.33 -10.66
C TYR A 22 8.51 3.32 -11.82
N TYR A 23 7.40 3.77 -12.38
CA TYR A 23 7.39 4.54 -13.64
C TYR A 23 8.32 5.78 -13.64
N ARG A 24 8.51 6.44 -12.47
CA ARG A 24 9.41 7.59 -12.33
C ARG A 24 10.90 7.22 -12.30
N LYS A 25 11.23 5.93 -12.20
CA LYS A 25 12.60 5.40 -12.28
C LYS A 25 12.94 4.91 -13.68
N LEU A 26 11.97 4.90 -14.59
CA LEU A 26 12.19 4.46 -15.97
C LEU A 26 12.73 5.61 -16.83
N PRO A 27 13.76 5.36 -17.63
CA PRO A 27 14.29 6.37 -18.59
C PRO A 27 13.21 6.92 -19.51
N SER A 28 12.26 6.07 -19.95
CA SER A 28 11.15 6.45 -20.82
C SER A 28 10.28 7.57 -20.21
N TYR A 29 10.04 7.54 -18.90
CA TYR A 29 9.25 8.59 -18.24
C TYR A 29 9.84 9.99 -18.45
N TYR A 30 11.17 10.11 -18.29
CA TYR A 30 11.86 11.38 -18.48
C TYR A 30 12.02 11.73 -19.96
N GLY A 31 12.20 10.70 -20.82
CA GLY A 31 12.23 10.86 -22.28
C GLY A 31 10.92 11.43 -22.81
N ASP A 32 9.79 10.83 -22.48
CA ASP A 32 8.46 11.29 -22.88
C ASP A 32 8.13 12.68 -22.31
N ARG A 33 8.58 12.97 -21.08
CA ARG A 33 8.42 14.28 -20.46
C ARG A 33 9.24 15.35 -21.18
N LEU A 34 10.49 15.06 -21.51
CA LEU A 34 11.37 15.92 -22.27
C LEU A 34 10.77 16.25 -23.65
N GLU A 35 10.36 15.22 -24.39
CA GLU A 35 9.75 15.39 -25.70
C GLU A 35 8.51 16.28 -25.64
N ARG A 36 7.61 16.02 -24.69
CA ARG A 36 6.42 16.85 -24.46
C ARG A 36 6.75 18.30 -24.14
N ARG A 37 7.75 18.56 -23.29
CA ARG A 37 8.21 19.91 -22.94
C ARG A 37 8.80 20.64 -24.15
N MET A 38 9.60 19.94 -24.96
CA MET A 38 10.16 20.47 -26.20
C MET A 38 9.06 20.83 -27.23
N MET A 39 8.06 19.95 -27.38
CA MET A 39 6.90 20.21 -28.25
C MET A 39 6.12 21.45 -27.81
N LEU A 40 5.90 21.64 -26.52
CA LEU A 40 5.18 22.82 -25.98
C LEU A 40 6.00 24.11 -26.14
N ASN A 41 7.31 24.07 -25.97
CA ASN A 41 8.17 25.20 -26.23
C ASN A 41 8.19 25.58 -27.72
N ASN A 42 8.30 24.58 -28.61
CA ASN A 42 8.23 24.80 -30.08
C ASN A 42 6.88 25.39 -30.51
N PHE A 43 5.79 24.94 -29.90
CA PHE A 43 4.47 25.53 -30.15
C PHE A 43 4.39 26.98 -29.68
N ALA A 44 4.95 27.29 -28.50
CA ALA A 44 4.99 28.66 -27.97
C ALA A 44 5.79 29.58 -28.92
N ASP A 45 6.98 29.14 -29.36
CA ASP A 45 7.82 29.90 -30.31
C ASP A 45 7.11 30.17 -31.64
N ALA A 46 6.43 29.16 -32.19
CA ALA A 46 5.69 29.28 -33.45
C ALA A 46 4.50 30.24 -33.35
N ASN A 47 4.02 30.57 -32.17
CA ASN A 47 2.87 31.45 -31.94
C ASN A 47 3.23 32.73 -31.15
N ASP A 48 4.52 33.09 -31.07
CA ASP A 48 5.04 34.27 -30.33
C ASP A 48 4.57 34.30 -28.86
N LEU A 49 4.46 33.10 -28.23
CA LEU A 49 4.11 32.94 -26.83
C LEU A 49 5.35 32.73 -25.97
N THR A 50 5.23 33.02 -24.68
CA THR A 50 6.27 32.71 -23.70
C THR A 50 6.44 31.21 -23.56
N ARG A 51 7.70 30.70 -23.65
CA ARG A 51 8.01 29.29 -23.41
C ARG A 51 7.60 28.87 -22.00
N PRO A 52 6.80 27.81 -21.84
CA PRO A 52 6.36 27.32 -20.51
C PRO A 52 7.46 26.63 -19.74
N PHE A 53 8.55 26.16 -20.39
CA PHE A 53 9.66 25.47 -19.75
C PHE A 53 10.99 26.11 -20.08
N SER A 54 11.83 26.27 -19.07
CA SER A 54 13.19 26.82 -19.22
C SER A 54 14.15 25.78 -19.84
N ASP A 55 15.29 26.27 -20.36
CA ASP A 55 16.34 25.36 -20.82
C ASP A 55 16.92 24.51 -19.68
N VAL A 56 16.89 25.02 -18.44
CA VAL A 56 17.30 24.28 -17.23
C VAL A 56 16.36 23.09 -16.98
N ASP A 57 15.05 23.27 -17.18
CA ASP A 57 14.08 22.17 -17.06
C ASP A 57 14.33 21.07 -18.07
N LEU A 58 14.62 21.44 -19.32
CA LEU A 58 14.91 20.47 -20.38
C LEU A 58 16.23 19.73 -20.13
N GLU A 59 17.26 20.45 -19.68
CA GLU A 59 18.55 19.84 -19.36
C GLU A 59 18.44 18.91 -18.15
N THR A 60 17.66 19.27 -17.15
CA THR A 60 17.38 18.42 -15.99
C THR A 60 16.75 17.09 -16.43
N ASP A 61 15.77 17.12 -17.35
CA ASP A 61 15.17 15.91 -17.88
C ASP A 61 16.15 15.07 -18.69
N ARG A 62 17.03 15.70 -19.51
CA ARG A 62 18.10 14.98 -20.24
C ARG A 62 19.06 14.28 -19.28
N MET A 63 19.51 14.98 -18.24
CA MET A 63 20.40 14.38 -17.25
C MET A 63 19.75 13.18 -16.57
N LYS A 64 18.46 13.27 -16.22
CA LYS A 64 17.73 12.17 -15.63
C LYS A 64 17.56 10.97 -16.56
N VAL A 65 17.32 11.18 -17.86
CA VAL A 65 17.33 10.09 -18.83
C VAL A 65 18.67 9.36 -18.82
N VAL A 66 19.79 10.10 -18.84
CA VAL A 66 21.12 9.51 -18.83
C VAL A 66 21.39 8.77 -17.53
N GLU A 67 21.06 9.39 -16.39
CA GLU A 67 21.26 8.83 -15.06
C GLU A 67 20.50 7.50 -14.89
N TYR A 68 19.20 7.48 -15.16
CA TYR A 68 18.38 6.26 -15.03
C TYR A 68 18.72 5.20 -16.07
N THR A 69 19.22 5.58 -17.25
CA THR A 69 19.71 4.60 -18.24
C THR A 69 21.01 3.93 -17.79
N ARG A 70 21.88 4.67 -17.09
CA ARG A 70 23.18 4.14 -16.64
C ARG A 70 23.08 3.34 -15.34
N ASN A 71 22.25 3.82 -14.41
CA ASN A 71 22.21 3.35 -13.02
C ASN A 71 21.04 2.40 -12.74
N TRP A 72 20.21 2.09 -13.75
CA TRP A 72 19.12 1.17 -13.56
C TRP A 72 19.69 -0.27 -13.48
N ASP A 73 19.64 -0.84 -12.29
CA ASP A 73 20.15 -2.18 -12.01
C ASP A 73 19.04 -3.25 -11.98
N GLY A 74 17.77 -2.84 -11.95
CA GLY A 74 16.62 -3.74 -11.92
C GLY A 74 16.34 -4.37 -10.56
N TYR A 75 17.05 -3.95 -9.49
CA TYR A 75 16.92 -4.52 -8.15
C TYR A 75 16.37 -3.48 -7.15
N ILE A 76 15.80 -4.01 -6.07
CA ILE A 76 15.44 -3.19 -4.90
C ILE A 76 16.69 -3.09 -4.03
N ASP A 77 17.07 -1.87 -3.68
CA ASP A 77 18.15 -1.61 -2.72
C ASP A 77 17.66 -1.88 -1.29
N PHE A 78 17.68 -3.16 -0.90
CA PHE A 78 17.31 -3.55 0.46
C PHE A 78 18.28 -3.04 1.51
N ASP A 79 19.58 -2.94 1.19
CA ASP A 79 20.57 -2.43 2.12
C ASP A 79 20.30 -0.95 2.45
N GLY A 80 19.96 -0.15 1.44
CA GLY A 80 19.53 1.22 1.63
C GLY A 80 18.24 1.34 2.46
N LEU A 81 17.23 0.50 2.18
CA LEU A 81 15.98 0.49 2.96
C LEU A 81 16.22 0.10 4.43
N ILE A 82 17.08 -0.88 4.70
CA ILE A 82 17.47 -1.29 6.06
C ILE A 82 18.17 -0.13 6.77
N GLN A 83 19.11 0.52 6.09
CA GLN A 83 19.82 1.67 6.65
C GLN A 83 18.86 2.83 6.97
N ASP A 84 17.94 3.15 6.09
CA ASP A 84 16.92 4.18 6.30
C ASP A 84 16.03 3.87 7.52
N ASN A 85 15.69 2.60 7.73
CA ASN A 85 14.92 2.17 8.90
C ASN A 85 15.74 2.26 10.20
N MET A 86 17.03 1.92 10.15
CA MET A 86 17.91 1.93 11.33
C MET A 86 18.28 3.33 11.80
N ILE A 87 18.34 4.31 10.89
CA ILE A 87 18.62 5.72 11.20
C ILE A 87 17.36 6.59 11.22
N GLY A 88 16.21 5.95 11.05
CA GLY A 88 14.91 6.58 10.94
C GLY A 88 14.49 7.35 12.21
N GLU A 89 13.35 7.98 12.11
CA GLU A 89 12.76 8.83 13.13
C GLU A 89 12.52 8.06 14.44
N GLU A 90 13.22 8.39 15.52
CA GLU A 90 12.89 7.93 16.86
C GLU A 90 11.61 8.63 17.31
N ASN A 91 10.56 7.88 17.51
CA ASN A 91 9.29 8.44 17.94
C ASN A 91 8.70 7.71 19.15
N ALA A 92 9.15 8.10 20.35
CA ALA A 92 8.67 7.56 21.62
C ALA A 92 7.16 7.72 21.86
N THR A 93 6.44 8.48 21.01
CA THR A 93 4.99 8.66 21.12
C THR A 93 4.22 7.38 20.76
N TYR A 94 4.72 6.61 19.80
CA TYR A 94 4.03 5.43 19.28
C TYR A 94 4.74 4.12 19.57
N GLY A 95 6.05 4.15 19.70
CA GLY A 95 6.87 2.97 19.96
C GLY A 95 8.26 3.38 20.43
N ASP A 96 8.93 2.47 21.13
CA ASP A 96 10.32 2.64 21.51
C ASP A 96 11.19 2.24 20.33
N GLY A 97 12.13 3.11 19.94
CA GLY A 97 13.10 2.87 18.88
C GLY A 97 12.74 3.53 17.55
N HIS A 98 13.32 2.99 16.49
CA HIS A 98 13.23 3.57 15.12
C HIS A 98 11.99 3.07 14.38
N ARG A 99 11.24 4.01 13.82
CA ARG A 99 10.09 3.73 12.98
C ARG A 99 10.54 3.23 11.60
N SER A 100 10.07 2.06 11.19
CA SER A 100 10.29 1.58 9.83
C SER A 100 9.56 2.44 8.80
N VAL A 101 10.26 2.89 7.77
CA VAL A 101 9.70 3.59 6.61
C VAL A 101 9.33 2.62 5.48
N ALA A 102 9.96 1.44 5.47
CA ALA A 102 9.65 0.32 4.59
C ALA A 102 9.62 -0.99 5.38
N MET A 103 8.77 -1.92 5.00
CA MET A 103 8.69 -3.25 5.61
C MET A 103 8.20 -4.27 4.60
N ILE A 104 8.38 -5.55 4.92
CA ILE A 104 7.74 -6.66 4.21
C ILE A 104 6.47 -7.03 4.97
N GLU A 105 5.33 -6.92 4.28
CA GLU A 105 4.05 -7.39 4.78
C GLU A 105 3.70 -8.75 4.18
N GLU A 106 2.91 -9.53 4.88
CA GLU A 106 2.28 -10.73 4.34
C GLU A 106 0.76 -10.51 4.32
N ARG A 107 0.17 -10.55 3.13
CA ARG A 107 -1.28 -10.38 2.92
C ARG A 107 -1.94 -11.72 2.92
N HIS A 108 -2.99 -11.86 3.72
CA HIS A 108 -3.72 -13.10 3.92
C HIS A 108 -5.17 -12.98 3.43
N THR A 109 -5.64 -14.08 2.87
CA THR A 109 -7.05 -14.28 2.54
C THR A 109 -7.45 -15.64 3.06
N ASP A 110 -8.05 -15.69 4.24
CA ASP A 110 -8.50 -16.91 4.86
C ASP A 110 -9.99 -17.13 4.54
N GLN A 111 -10.31 -18.30 4.05
CA GLN A 111 -11.67 -18.65 3.67
C GLN A 111 -12.12 -19.91 4.36
N ILE A 112 -13.25 -19.81 5.06
CA ILE A 112 -13.93 -20.94 5.68
C ILE A 112 -15.27 -21.14 5.00
N ASP A 113 -15.51 -22.34 4.50
CA ASP A 113 -16.70 -22.70 3.73
C ASP A 113 -17.36 -23.93 4.34
N TYR A 114 -18.53 -23.74 4.94
CA TYR A 114 -19.38 -24.81 5.46
C TYR A 114 -20.49 -25.09 4.47
N ASN A 115 -20.55 -26.32 3.96
CA ASN A 115 -21.61 -26.78 3.06
C ASN A 115 -22.34 -27.93 3.70
N PHE A 116 -23.65 -27.81 3.82
CA PHE A 116 -24.55 -28.85 4.23
C PHE A 116 -25.50 -29.16 3.08
N ALA A 117 -25.64 -30.43 2.74
CA ALA A 117 -26.61 -30.89 1.76
C ALA A 117 -27.29 -32.17 2.28
N ALA A 118 -28.61 -32.18 2.30
CA ALA A 118 -29.40 -33.34 2.64
C ALA A 118 -30.48 -33.56 1.58
N GLN A 119 -30.70 -34.79 1.19
CA GLN A 119 -31.72 -35.15 0.22
C GLN A 119 -32.50 -36.37 0.73
N LEU A 120 -33.82 -36.28 0.71
CA LEU A 120 -34.72 -37.35 1.06
C LEU A 120 -35.58 -37.69 -0.15
N GLY A 121 -35.61 -38.94 -0.52
CA GLY A 121 -36.45 -39.43 -1.60
C GLY A 121 -37.40 -40.53 -1.12
N HIS A 122 -38.65 -40.46 -1.53
CA HIS A 122 -39.65 -41.50 -1.25
C HIS A 122 -40.39 -41.92 -2.53
N VAL A 123 -40.53 -43.24 -2.72
CA VAL A 123 -41.27 -43.80 -3.85
C VAL A 123 -42.54 -44.44 -3.31
N PHE A 124 -43.69 -43.98 -3.76
CA PHE A 124 -45.01 -44.51 -3.39
C PHE A 124 -45.33 -45.78 -4.17
N ARG A 125 -46.22 -46.67 -3.60
CA ARG A 125 -46.64 -47.92 -4.25
C ARG A 125 -47.25 -47.71 -5.64
N GLY A 126 -47.80 -46.53 -5.93
CA GLY A 126 -48.37 -46.18 -7.23
C GLY A 126 -47.35 -45.68 -8.27
N GLY A 127 -46.05 -45.83 -8.00
CA GLY A 127 -44.97 -45.39 -8.91
C GLY A 127 -44.59 -43.92 -8.84
N SER A 128 -45.32 -43.10 -8.08
CA SER A 128 -44.98 -41.69 -7.87
C SER A 128 -43.77 -41.55 -6.96
N LYS A 129 -42.86 -40.63 -7.29
CA LYS A 129 -41.64 -40.33 -6.53
C LYS A 129 -41.64 -38.88 -6.06
N ILE A 130 -41.39 -38.69 -4.77
CA ILE A 130 -41.11 -37.37 -4.21
C ILE A 130 -39.64 -37.32 -3.76
N THR A 131 -38.93 -36.25 -4.13
CA THR A 131 -37.58 -35.98 -3.67
C THR A 131 -37.57 -34.58 -3.09
N VAL A 132 -37.13 -34.47 -1.84
CA VAL A 132 -36.94 -33.18 -1.14
C VAL A 132 -35.46 -33.01 -0.85
N GLY A 133 -34.91 -31.86 -1.19
CA GLY A 133 -33.51 -31.50 -0.95
C GLY A 133 -33.41 -30.24 -0.11
N LEU A 134 -32.47 -30.24 0.84
CA LEU A 134 -32.07 -29.07 1.59
C LEU A 134 -30.58 -28.83 1.36
N ARG A 135 -30.21 -27.60 1.06
CA ARG A 135 -28.82 -27.18 0.96
C ARG A 135 -28.62 -25.89 1.74
N ALA A 136 -27.63 -25.89 2.60
CA ALA A 136 -27.19 -24.70 3.33
C ALA A 136 -25.67 -24.46 3.09
N ARG A 137 -25.30 -23.23 2.89
CA ARG A 137 -23.89 -22.83 2.73
C ARG A 137 -23.62 -21.59 3.57
N VAL A 138 -22.55 -21.64 4.35
CA VAL A 138 -22.01 -20.50 5.08
C VAL A 138 -20.57 -20.32 4.64
N ASN A 139 -20.26 -19.13 4.13
CA ASN A 139 -18.92 -18.73 3.73
C ASN A 139 -18.48 -17.55 4.61
N ARG A 140 -17.28 -17.65 5.14
CA ARG A 140 -16.59 -16.54 5.82
C ARG A 140 -15.23 -16.36 5.18
N THR A 141 -14.95 -15.14 4.74
CA THR A 141 -13.65 -14.75 4.21
C THR A 141 -13.10 -13.62 5.08
N GLU A 142 -11.86 -13.77 5.51
CA GLU A 142 -11.14 -12.79 6.30
C GLU A 142 -9.91 -12.31 5.51
N TYR A 143 -9.79 -10.99 5.35
CA TYR A 143 -8.67 -10.33 4.71
C TYR A 143 -7.92 -9.56 5.78
N TYR A 144 -6.62 -9.81 5.89
CA TYR A 144 -5.76 -9.08 6.83
C TYR A 144 -4.31 -9.10 6.36
N SER A 145 -3.50 -8.23 6.93
CA SER A 145 -2.04 -8.20 6.73
C SER A 145 -1.33 -8.46 8.05
N THR A 146 -0.17 -9.08 7.98
CA THR A 146 0.76 -9.20 9.10
C THR A 146 2.09 -8.57 8.75
N VAL A 147 2.78 -8.03 9.74
CA VAL A 147 4.16 -7.58 9.60
C VAL A 147 5.04 -8.81 9.52
N LYS A 148 5.74 -9.00 8.41
CA LYS A 148 6.65 -10.14 8.21
C LYS A 148 8.08 -9.81 8.59
N ASP A 149 8.56 -8.63 8.21
CA ASP A 149 9.92 -8.17 8.45
C ASP A 149 9.94 -6.63 8.45
N LEU A 150 10.48 -6.06 9.51
CA LEU A 150 10.58 -4.61 9.70
C LEU A 150 11.81 -4.00 9.00
N LEU A 151 12.62 -4.81 8.32
CA LEU A 151 13.83 -4.38 7.60
C LEU A 151 14.75 -3.52 8.49
N GLY A 152 15.02 -3.98 9.70
CA GLY A 152 15.95 -3.34 10.63
C GLY A 152 15.37 -2.23 11.50
N GLY A 153 14.11 -1.86 11.34
CA GLY A 153 13.42 -0.96 12.27
C GLY A 153 12.83 -1.71 13.48
N ASP A 154 12.35 -0.94 14.45
CA ASP A 154 11.82 -1.49 15.71
C ASP A 154 10.30 -1.66 15.69
N TYR A 155 9.61 -0.86 14.89
CA TYR A 155 8.16 -0.95 14.72
C TYR A 155 7.68 -0.32 13.40
N TRP A 156 6.52 -0.76 12.93
CA TRP A 156 5.76 -0.09 11.89
C TRP A 156 4.60 0.69 12.51
N LEU A 157 4.39 1.91 12.05
CA LEU A 157 3.25 2.70 12.47
C LEU A 157 2.06 2.43 11.55
N ASP A 158 1.05 1.71 12.06
CA ASP A 158 -0.21 1.50 11.38
C ASP A 158 -1.09 2.74 11.57
N VAL A 159 -1.18 3.55 10.51
CA VAL A 159 -1.91 4.80 10.47
C VAL A 159 -2.50 5.01 9.07
N ASP A 160 -3.57 5.79 8.98
CA ASP A 160 -4.11 6.20 7.69
C ASP A 160 -3.10 7.10 6.95
N LYS A 161 -2.49 6.54 5.90
CA LYS A 161 -1.47 7.23 5.08
C LYS A 161 -2.02 8.48 4.38
N PHE A 162 -3.30 8.51 4.08
CA PHE A 162 -3.94 9.67 3.45
C PHE A 162 -4.14 10.80 4.45
N ALA A 163 -4.61 10.48 5.65
CA ALA A 163 -4.73 11.45 6.72
C ALA A 163 -3.37 12.05 7.11
N GLU A 164 -2.33 11.21 7.18
CA GLU A 164 -0.98 11.65 7.48
C GLU A 164 -0.43 12.60 6.39
N ARG A 165 -0.67 12.30 5.12
CA ARG A 165 -0.27 13.16 3.99
C ARG A 165 -1.03 14.49 4.01
N ASP A 166 -2.34 14.45 4.18
CA ASP A 166 -3.20 15.62 4.06
C ASP A 166 -3.02 16.60 5.23
N PHE A 167 -2.53 16.11 6.38
CA PHE A 167 -2.28 16.93 7.59
C PHE A 167 -0.80 17.16 7.88
N GLY A 168 0.10 16.52 7.12
CA GLY A 168 1.55 16.53 7.38
C GLY A 168 2.23 17.90 7.16
N ASP A 169 1.65 18.78 6.33
CA ASP A 169 2.22 20.10 6.02
C ASP A 169 2.00 21.13 7.15
N ASN A 170 1.14 20.82 8.12
CA ASN A 170 0.92 21.66 9.29
C ASN A 170 1.32 20.90 10.55
N VAL A 171 2.49 21.24 11.11
CA VAL A 171 3.08 20.58 12.28
C VAL A 171 2.13 20.56 13.49
N GLU A 172 1.40 21.63 13.72
CA GLU A 172 0.44 21.72 14.83
C GLU A 172 -0.78 20.83 14.57
N SER A 173 -1.32 20.86 13.36
CA SER A 173 -2.42 19.97 12.94
C SER A 173 -1.98 18.52 12.94
N TYR A 174 -0.75 18.21 12.51
CA TYR A 174 -0.19 16.87 12.55
C TYR A 174 -0.09 16.35 13.99
N GLN A 175 0.50 17.11 14.91
CA GLN A 175 0.64 16.71 16.31
C GLN A 175 -0.72 16.51 16.99
N ASN A 176 -1.68 17.40 16.76
CA ASN A 176 -3.02 17.30 17.30
C ASN A 176 -3.79 16.11 16.74
N ASN A 177 -3.67 15.85 15.45
CA ASN A 177 -4.31 14.72 14.80
C ASN A 177 -3.67 13.40 15.20
N MET A 178 -2.33 13.32 15.31
CA MET A 178 -1.65 12.13 15.79
C MET A 178 -1.98 11.81 17.25
N ALA A 179 -2.11 12.83 18.12
CA ALA A 179 -2.61 12.64 19.47
C ALA A 179 -4.06 12.14 19.49
N TYR A 180 -4.89 12.63 18.58
CA TYR A 180 -6.26 12.17 18.38
C TYR A 180 -6.27 10.70 17.92
N TYR A 181 -5.51 10.35 16.91
CA TYR A 181 -5.40 8.99 16.40
C TYR A 181 -4.92 8.02 17.49
N LYS A 182 -3.91 8.37 18.25
CA LYS A 182 -3.45 7.56 19.39
C LYS A 182 -4.54 7.36 20.43
N LYS A 183 -5.24 8.45 20.80
CA LYS A 183 -6.29 8.41 21.82
C LYS A 183 -7.47 7.51 21.45
N TYR A 184 -7.81 7.46 20.17
CA TYR A 184 -8.96 6.69 19.68
C TYR A 184 -8.57 5.38 18.99
N GLY A 185 -7.32 4.94 19.09
CA GLY A 185 -6.85 3.67 18.52
C GLY A 185 -6.69 3.66 17.01
N HIS A 186 -6.55 4.83 16.38
CA HIS A 186 -6.39 4.97 14.94
C HIS A 186 -4.93 4.93 14.47
N ALA A 187 -3.98 4.93 15.40
CA ALA A 187 -2.57 4.78 15.13
C ALA A 187 -1.96 3.86 16.20
N GLN A 188 -1.28 2.83 15.77
CA GLN A 188 -0.64 1.87 16.65
C GLN A 188 0.72 1.44 16.10
N ALA A 189 1.69 1.26 17.01
CA ALA A 189 2.94 0.62 16.68
C ALA A 189 2.70 -0.89 16.61
N VAL A 190 3.03 -1.50 15.50
CA VAL A 190 2.94 -2.95 15.29
C VAL A 190 4.34 -3.53 15.07
N LYS A 191 4.56 -4.74 15.54
CA LYS A 191 5.83 -5.48 15.47
C LYS A 191 5.71 -6.68 14.55
N GLU A 192 6.81 -7.33 14.31
CA GLU A 192 6.82 -8.57 13.52
C GLU A 192 5.85 -9.61 14.09
N GLY A 193 5.06 -10.19 13.21
CA GLY A 193 4.00 -11.15 13.52
C GLY A 193 2.65 -10.53 13.88
N ASP A 194 2.57 -9.23 14.14
CA ASP A 194 1.32 -8.58 14.48
C ASP A 194 0.42 -8.46 13.24
N LYS A 195 -0.88 -8.66 13.46
CA LYS A 195 -1.90 -8.29 12.48
C LYS A 195 -2.08 -6.78 12.46
N TYR A 196 -2.16 -6.22 11.26
CA TYR A 196 -2.43 -4.80 11.09
C TYR A 196 -3.37 -4.58 9.90
N GLY A 197 -3.90 -3.39 9.82
CA GLY A 197 -4.80 -2.93 8.77
C GLY A 197 -5.75 -1.92 9.36
N TYR A 198 -5.53 -0.66 9.05
CA TYR A 198 -6.43 0.40 9.47
C TYR A 198 -7.71 0.35 8.65
N ASP A 199 -8.83 0.05 9.29
CA ASP A 199 -10.16 0.15 8.70
C ASP A 199 -10.82 1.47 9.13
N TYR A 200 -10.64 2.50 8.31
CA TYR A 200 -11.27 3.81 8.50
C TYR A 200 -12.79 3.70 8.69
N TYR A 201 -13.44 2.80 7.97
CA TYR A 201 -14.89 2.64 8.05
C TYR A 201 -15.37 1.91 9.31
N ALA A 202 -14.54 1.07 9.92
CA ALA A 202 -14.90 0.40 11.17
C ALA A 202 -15.08 1.41 12.31
N HIS A 203 -14.28 2.47 12.33
CA HIS A 203 -14.33 3.50 13.37
C HIS A 203 -15.49 4.48 13.20
N VAL A 204 -15.86 4.79 11.96
CA VAL A 204 -17.05 5.61 11.68
C VAL A 204 -18.34 4.91 12.14
N ARG A 205 -18.38 3.57 12.12
CA ARG A 205 -19.52 2.78 12.58
C ARG A 205 -19.62 2.67 14.10
N GLN A 206 -18.52 2.84 14.83
CA GLN A 206 -18.52 2.79 16.31
C GLN A 206 -18.83 4.15 16.95
N GLY A 207 -18.86 5.21 16.17
CA GLY A 207 -19.15 6.58 16.63
C GLY A 207 -20.59 7.04 16.41
N GLN A 208 -21.52 6.11 16.08
CA GLN A 208 -22.96 6.38 15.96
C GLN A 208 -23.72 5.90 17.18
#